data_d7c2dad553b69fd54eb611a52ec0b8c5
#
_entry.id   d7c2dad553b69fd54eb611a52ec0b8c5
#
_cell.length_a   1.000
_cell.length_b   1.000
_cell.length_c   1.000
_cell.angle_alpha   90.00
_cell.angle_beta   90.00
_cell.angle_gamma   90.00
#
_symmetry.space_group_name_H-M   'P 1'
#
loop_
_entity.id
_entity.type
_entity.pdbx_description
1 polymer ?
#
loop_
_entity_poly.entity_id
_entity_poly.type
_entity_poly.pdbx_seq_one_letter_code
_entity_poly.pdbx_strand_id
1 'polypeptide(L)'
;MLDPNYVTGFVDGEGCFAITISRIRFKVAEVRLKFEIELREDDELILKEIQKVLGCGSIYRLEYERYKKWRPHVKYQVGSLRDIKEKVIPFFKKYPPQAKKKKQFELFCIVAEMMDQKKHLTKEGIEEIFSLREALKMHKDSLDARDEHVQWGVE
;
A
#
# COMPACT_ATOMS: atom_id res chain seq x y z
N MET A 1 19.78 0.34 13.78
CA MET A 1 18.49 -0.03 13.15
C MET A 1 17.46 1.05 13.45
N LEU A 2 16.61 1.38 12.50
CA LEU A 2 15.58 2.40 12.69
C LEU A 2 14.61 2.03 13.81
N ASP A 3 14.14 3.05 14.52
CA ASP A 3 13.05 2.89 15.48
C ASP A 3 11.78 2.43 14.75
N PRO A 4 11.06 1.41 15.25
CA PRO A 4 9.84 0.91 14.60
C PRO A 4 8.75 1.98 14.43
N ASN A 5 8.59 2.87 15.39
CA ASN A 5 7.61 3.95 15.29
C ASN A 5 7.99 4.98 14.22
N TYR A 6 9.28 5.20 13.99
CA TYR A 6 9.74 6.02 12.87
C TYR A 6 9.34 5.39 11.54
N VAL A 7 9.52 4.07 11.40
CA VAL A 7 9.11 3.34 10.18
C VAL A 7 7.61 3.51 9.93
N THR A 8 6.79 3.34 10.95
CA THR A 8 5.34 3.51 10.83
C THR A 8 4.96 4.95 10.45
N GLY A 9 5.57 5.94 11.07
CA GLY A 9 5.35 7.35 10.72
C GLY A 9 5.74 7.66 9.28
N PHE A 10 6.86 7.10 8.82
CA PHE A 10 7.30 7.23 7.43
C PHE A 10 6.29 6.60 6.45
N VAL A 11 5.79 5.41 6.78
CA VAL A 11 4.77 4.70 5.99
C VAL A 11 3.43 5.45 5.98
N ASP A 12 3.04 6.08 7.10
CA ASP A 12 1.85 6.93 7.15
C ASP A 12 1.89 8.06 6.11
N GLY A 13 3.08 8.62 5.86
CA GLY A 13 3.26 9.66 4.87
C GLY A 13 3.48 9.16 3.44
N GLU A 14 4.33 8.16 3.28
CA GLU A 14 4.91 7.78 1.98
C GLU A 14 4.57 6.35 1.54
N GLY A 15 4.06 5.50 2.42
CA GLY A 15 3.79 4.11 2.09
C GLY A 15 2.44 3.89 1.41
N CYS A 16 2.27 2.66 0.89
CA CYS A 16 1.02 2.23 0.27
C CYS A 16 0.75 0.75 0.56
N PHE A 17 -0.44 0.46 1.07
CA PHE A 17 -0.98 -0.90 1.18
C PHE A 17 -1.93 -1.12 0.00
N ALA A 18 -1.40 -1.63 -1.12
CA ALA A 18 -2.14 -1.72 -2.37
C ALA A 18 -2.89 -3.05 -2.50
N ILE A 19 -4.14 -2.97 -2.90
CA ILE A 19 -4.96 -4.12 -3.29
C ILE A 19 -5.25 -3.96 -4.78
N THR A 20 -4.66 -4.82 -5.60
CA THR A 20 -4.82 -4.78 -7.05
C THR A 20 -5.72 -5.92 -7.51
N ILE A 21 -6.71 -5.58 -8.33
CA ILE A 21 -7.56 -6.55 -8.99
C ILE A 21 -7.36 -6.36 -10.49
N SER A 22 -6.72 -7.33 -11.14
CA SER A 22 -6.48 -7.32 -12.57
C SER A 22 -7.39 -8.31 -13.29
N ARG A 23 -7.98 -7.90 -14.42
CA ARG A 23 -8.71 -8.81 -15.28
C ARG A 23 -7.71 -9.46 -16.24
N ILE A 24 -7.51 -10.76 -16.07
CA ILE A 24 -6.79 -11.55 -17.06
C ILE A 24 -7.77 -11.92 -18.17
N ARG A 25 -7.25 -11.90 -19.40
CA ARG A 25 -7.91 -12.00 -20.72
C ARG A 25 -8.98 -13.06 -20.80
N PHE A 26 -9.79 -13.50 -20.26
CA PHE A 26 -10.91 -14.43 -20.51
C PHE A 26 -11.62 -15.04 -19.28
N LYS A 27 -11.14 -14.99 -18.06
CA LYS A 27 -11.95 -15.62 -17.00
C LYS A 27 -11.74 -15.23 -15.54
N VAL A 28 -10.58 -14.79 -15.07
CA VAL A 28 -10.39 -14.66 -13.62
C VAL A 28 -9.70 -13.36 -13.28
N ALA A 29 -10.38 -12.57 -12.47
CA ALA A 29 -9.73 -11.44 -11.83
C ALA A 29 -8.66 -11.98 -10.86
N GLU A 30 -7.42 -11.50 -11.00
CA GLU A 30 -6.34 -11.82 -10.10
C GLU A 30 -6.26 -10.74 -9.02
N VAL A 31 -6.32 -11.15 -7.76
CA VAL A 31 -6.13 -10.27 -6.61
C VAL A 31 -4.69 -10.36 -6.14
N ARG A 32 -4.02 -9.21 -6.03
CA ARG A 32 -2.67 -9.10 -5.49
C ARG A 32 -2.61 -8.07 -4.38
N LEU A 33 -1.88 -8.38 -3.34
CA LEU A 33 -1.52 -7.46 -2.29
C LEU A 33 -0.07 -7.04 -2.46
N LYS A 34 0.19 -5.74 -2.29
CA LYS A 34 1.54 -5.19 -2.31
C LYS A 34 1.68 -4.14 -1.23
N PHE A 35 2.74 -4.23 -0.47
CA PHE A 35 3.20 -3.13 0.37
C PHE A 35 4.33 -2.43 -0.37
N GLU A 36 4.21 -1.13 -0.58
CA GLU A 36 5.14 -0.36 -1.43
C GLU A 36 5.50 0.98 -0.81
N ILE A 37 6.74 1.38 -1.03
CA ILE A 37 7.21 2.75 -0.81
C ILE A 37 8.02 3.15 -2.03
N GLU A 38 7.62 4.21 -2.71
CA GLU A 38 8.35 4.76 -3.86
C GLU A 38 8.88 6.14 -3.51
N LEU A 39 10.18 6.33 -3.67
CA LEU A 39 10.87 7.58 -3.38
C LEU A 39 11.77 7.97 -4.56
N ARG A 40 12.24 9.21 -4.56
CA ARG A 40 13.28 9.62 -5.47
C ARG A 40 14.60 8.93 -5.09
N GLU A 41 15.48 8.71 -6.07
CA GLU A 41 16.72 7.92 -5.91
C GLU A 41 17.64 8.39 -4.77
N ASP A 42 17.62 9.69 -4.46
CA ASP A 42 18.43 10.27 -3.39
C ASP A 42 18.03 9.80 -1.98
N ASP A 43 16.84 9.20 -1.84
CA ASP A 43 16.36 8.62 -0.57
C ASP A 43 16.44 7.08 -0.52
N GLU A 44 17.25 6.47 -1.38
CA GLU A 44 17.38 5.00 -1.41
C GLU A 44 17.83 4.39 -0.08
N LEU A 45 18.70 5.08 0.65
CA LEU A 45 19.25 4.56 1.92
C LEU A 45 18.16 4.31 2.97
N ILE A 46 17.16 5.19 3.07
CA ILE A 46 16.06 4.98 4.03
C ILE A 46 15.25 3.73 3.69
N LEU A 47 15.06 3.42 2.41
CA LEU A 47 14.37 2.20 1.99
C LEU A 47 15.14 0.95 2.37
N LYS A 48 16.47 0.96 2.25
CA LYS A 48 17.31 -0.15 2.70
C LYS A 48 17.22 -0.38 4.21
N GLU A 49 17.15 0.68 4.99
CA GLU A 49 16.98 0.60 6.43
C GLU A 49 15.59 0.06 6.82
N ILE A 50 14.54 0.48 6.12
CA ILE A 50 13.19 -0.06 6.32
C ILE A 50 13.14 -1.54 5.95
N GLN A 51 13.78 -1.93 4.85
CA GLN A 51 13.88 -3.34 4.44
C GLN A 51 14.53 -4.20 5.54
N LYS A 52 15.58 -3.70 6.19
CA LYS A 52 16.23 -4.41 7.31
C LYS A 52 15.29 -4.59 8.48
N VAL A 53 14.50 -3.57 8.82
CA VAL A 53 13.54 -3.64 9.93
C VAL A 53 12.45 -4.66 9.65
N LEU A 54 11.88 -4.66 8.45
CA LEU A 54 10.82 -5.59 8.07
C LEU A 54 11.35 -7.01 7.76
N GLY A 55 12.59 -7.10 7.30
CA GLY A 55 13.25 -8.38 7.02
C GLY A 55 12.74 -9.10 5.77
N CYS A 56 12.16 -8.38 4.81
CA CYS A 56 11.64 -8.96 3.58
C CYS A 56 11.53 -7.89 2.48
N GLY A 57 11.14 -8.32 1.29
CA GLY A 57 10.89 -7.43 0.16
C GLY A 57 12.11 -7.14 -0.70
N SER A 58 11.89 -6.40 -1.77
CA SER A 58 12.90 -6.06 -2.77
C SER A 58 12.93 -4.55 -3.02
N ILE A 59 14.10 -4.05 -3.38
CA ILE A 59 14.29 -2.65 -3.78
C ILE A 59 14.74 -2.66 -5.23
N TYR A 60 14.11 -1.85 -6.07
CA TYR A 60 14.48 -1.70 -7.46
C TYR A 60 14.32 -0.27 -7.96
N ARG A 61 15.09 0.04 -8.99
CA ARG A 61 15.13 1.35 -9.60
C ARG A 61 14.07 1.46 -10.70
N LEU A 62 13.37 2.60 -10.73
CA LEU A 62 12.40 2.94 -11.77
C LEU A 62 12.92 4.12 -12.58
N GLU A 63 12.99 3.94 -13.90
CA GLU A 63 13.30 5.01 -14.82
C GLU A 63 12.06 5.31 -15.67
N TYR A 64 11.54 6.53 -15.52
CA TYR A 64 10.38 6.96 -16.28
C TYR A 64 10.83 7.63 -17.58
N GLU A 65 10.90 6.87 -18.67
CA GLU A 65 11.31 7.38 -19.99
C GLU A 65 10.46 8.55 -20.50
N ARG A 66 9.18 8.59 -20.11
CA ARG A 66 8.26 9.67 -20.48
C ARG A 66 8.65 11.05 -19.97
N TYR A 67 9.43 11.09 -18.90
CA TYR A 67 9.78 12.33 -18.21
C TYR A 67 11.29 12.44 -18.06
N LYS A 68 11.97 12.72 -19.17
CA LYS A 68 13.44 12.89 -19.21
C LYS A 68 13.99 13.91 -18.21
N LYS A 69 13.12 14.76 -17.64
CA LYS A 69 13.45 15.74 -16.60
C LYS A 69 13.32 15.21 -15.18
N TRP A 70 12.73 14.03 -14.99
CA TRP A 70 12.55 13.47 -13.67
C TRP A 70 13.73 12.57 -13.33
N ARG A 71 14.24 12.73 -12.12
CA ARG A 71 15.23 11.81 -11.59
C ARG A 71 14.62 10.43 -11.45
N PRO A 72 15.42 9.37 -11.59
CA PRO A 72 14.95 8.02 -11.30
C PRO A 72 14.38 7.90 -9.91
N HIS A 73 13.41 7.02 -9.75
CA HIS A 73 12.83 6.64 -8.47
C HIS A 73 13.35 5.29 -8.03
N VAL A 74 13.24 5.02 -6.75
CA VAL A 74 13.47 3.71 -6.16
C VAL A 74 12.20 3.25 -5.48
N LYS A 75 11.89 1.97 -5.59
CA LYS A 75 10.71 1.37 -4.99
C LYS A 75 11.11 0.21 -4.10
N TYR A 76 10.67 0.24 -2.85
CA TYR A 76 10.65 -0.91 -1.98
C TYR A 76 9.28 -1.59 -2.09
N GLN A 77 9.27 -2.90 -2.31
CA GLN A 77 8.03 -3.66 -2.51
C GLN A 77 8.07 -4.99 -1.80
N VAL A 78 6.99 -5.33 -1.12
CA VAL A 78 6.69 -6.66 -0.60
C VAL A 78 5.44 -7.15 -1.30
N GLY A 79 5.56 -8.19 -2.12
CA GLY A 79 4.46 -8.73 -2.93
C GLY A 79 4.12 -10.19 -2.62
N SER A 80 4.93 -10.88 -1.84
CA SER A 80 4.65 -12.25 -1.41
C SER A 80 3.59 -12.27 -0.31
N LEU A 81 2.52 -13.02 -0.50
CA LEU A 81 1.46 -13.17 0.53
C LEU A 81 2.05 -13.70 1.83
N ARG A 82 3.00 -14.63 1.75
CA ARG A 82 3.68 -15.19 2.92
C ARG A 82 4.41 -14.10 3.71
N ASP A 83 5.22 -13.28 3.06
CA ASP A 83 5.95 -12.20 3.73
C ASP A 83 5.02 -11.12 4.28
N ILE A 84 3.95 -10.82 3.55
CA ILE A 84 2.91 -9.89 4.01
C ILE A 84 2.28 -10.41 5.31
N LYS A 85 1.90 -11.67 5.36
CA LYS A 85 1.27 -12.28 6.53
C LYS A 85 2.22 -12.49 7.71
N GLU A 86 3.44 -12.90 7.44
CA GLU A 86 4.40 -13.28 8.49
C GLU A 86 5.21 -12.08 9.01
N LYS A 87 5.40 -11.03 8.21
CA LYS A 87 6.30 -9.92 8.53
C LYS A 87 5.64 -8.55 8.48
N VAL A 88 5.00 -8.18 7.38
CA VAL A 88 4.41 -6.84 7.20
C VAL A 88 3.23 -6.61 8.14
N ILE A 89 2.24 -7.47 8.10
CA ILE A 89 1.03 -7.33 8.93
C ILE A 89 1.35 -7.39 10.42
N PRO A 90 2.14 -8.34 10.93
CA PRO A 90 2.50 -8.35 12.34
C PRO A 90 3.25 -7.10 12.80
N PHE A 91 4.12 -6.56 11.96
CA PHE A 91 4.84 -5.33 12.27
C PHE A 91 3.87 -4.15 12.46
N PHE A 92 2.98 -3.91 11.51
CA PHE A 92 2.05 -2.78 11.57
C PHE A 92 0.86 -3.01 12.51
N LYS A 93 0.61 -4.23 12.95
CA LYS A 93 -0.30 -4.48 14.08
C LYS A 93 0.32 -4.07 15.40
N LYS A 94 1.61 -4.28 15.56
CA LYS A 94 2.36 -3.88 16.77
C LYS A 94 2.64 -2.37 16.79
N TYR A 95 2.94 -1.79 15.64
CA TYR A 95 3.22 -0.37 15.44
C TYR A 95 2.24 0.20 14.41
N PRO A 96 0.98 0.47 14.79
CA PRO A 96 -0.07 0.74 13.81
C PRO A 96 0.03 2.14 13.17
N PRO A 97 -0.35 2.25 11.88
CA PRO A 97 -0.54 3.54 11.24
C PRO A 97 -1.59 4.38 11.97
N GLN A 98 -1.39 5.69 12.01
CA GLN A 98 -2.23 6.62 12.77
C GLN A 98 -3.10 7.51 11.87
N ALA A 99 -2.63 7.78 10.64
CA ALA A 99 -3.28 8.68 9.70
C ALA A 99 -4.22 7.93 8.73
N LYS A 100 -4.43 8.45 7.53
CA LYS A 100 -5.32 7.85 6.50
C LYS A 100 -4.97 6.39 6.17
N LYS A 101 -3.71 6.02 6.29
CA LYS A 101 -3.24 4.66 6.02
C LYS A 101 -3.81 3.62 6.98
N LYS A 102 -4.31 4.03 8.15
CA LYS A 102 -4.91 3.11 9.12
C LYS A 102 -6.04 2.29 8.50
N LYS A 103 -7.00 2.94 7.83
CA LYS A 103 -8.11 2.24 7.17
C LYS A 103 -7.64 1.38 5.99
N GLN A 104 -6.68 1.89 5.22
CA GLN A 104 -6.07 1.15 4.12
C GLN A 104 -5.38 -0.12 4.63
N PHE A 105 -4.66 -0.03 5.74
CA PHE A 105 -4.02 -1.16 6.39
C PHE A 105 -5.05 -2.16 6.94
N GLU A 106 -6.10 -1.70 7.59
CA GLU A 106 -7.18 -2.57 8.10
C GLU A 106 -7.81 -3.40 6.96
N LEU A 107 -8.13 -2.75 5.84
CA LEU A 107 -8.65 -3.43 4.66
C LEU A 107 -7.63 -4.42 4.07
N PHE A 108 -6.39 -4.03 4.01
CA PHE A 108 -5.28 -4.88 3.57
C PHE A 108 -5.19 -6.17 4.39
N CYS A 109 -5.34 -6.07 5.71
CA CYS A 109 -5.38 -7.22 6.61
C CYS A 109 -6.57 -8.14 6.35
N ILE A 110 -7.76 -7.57 6.13
CA ILE A 110 -8.98 -8.34 5.82
C ILE A 110 -8.79 -9.13 4.51
N VAL A 111 -8.29 -8.47 3.48
CA VAL A 111 -8.06 -9.12 2.18
C VAL A 111 -6.97 -10.19 2.26
N ALA A 112 -5.90 -9.94 3.02
CA ALA A 112 -4.86 -10.95 3.26
C ALA A 112 -5.43 -12.22 3.90
N GLU A 113 -6.31 -12.08 4.88
CA GLU A 113 -6.98 -13.23 5.53
C GLU A 113 -7.90 -13.96 4.54
N MET A 114 -8.66 -13.23 3.74
CA MET A 114 -9.49 -13.82 2.69
C MET A 114 -8.65 -14.59 1.67
N MET A 115 -7.50 -14.06 1.29
CA MET A 115 -6.57 -14.73 0.37
C MET A 115 -5.96 -15.99 0.99
N ASP A 116 -5.65 -15.96 2.26
CA ASP A 116 -5.16 -17.13 2.99
C ASP A 116 -6.20 -18.27 3.02
N GLN A 117 -7.46 -17.92 3.15
CA GLN A 117 -8.59 -18.84 3.06
C GLN A 117 -8.98 -19.20 1.62
N LYS A 118 -8.23 -18.75 0.63
CA LYS A 118 -8.47 -18.95 -0.80
C LYS A 118 -9.81 -18.38 -1.31
N LYS A 119 -10.42 -17.45 -0.60
CA LYS A 119 -11.66 -16.79 -1.01
C LYS A 119 -11.49 -15.91 -2.25
N HIS A 120 -10.29 -15.41 -2.50
CA HIS A 120 -9.93 -14.66 -3.71
C HIS A 120 -9.94 -15.50 -5.00
N LEU A 121 -10.11 -16.82 -4.88
CA LEU A 121 -10.23 -17.74 -6.01
C LEU A 121 -11.68 -18.00 -6.38
N THR A 122 -12.63 -17.50 -5.62
CA THR A 122 -14.07 -17.63 -5.88
C THR A 122 -14.64 -16.32 -6.45
N LYS A 123 -15.69 -16.42 -7.24
CA LYS A 123 -16.38 -15.25 -7.80
C LYS A 123 -16.94 -14.36 -6.69
N GLU A 124 -17.58 -14.95 -5.69
CA GLU A 124 -18.17 -14.24 -4.55
C GLU A 124 -17.09 -13.52 -3.72
N GLY A 125 -15.95 -14.17 -3.49
CA GLY A 125 -14.83 -13.59 -2.77
C GLY A 125 -14.21 -12.40 -3.51
N ILE A 126 -14.04 -12.50 -4.82
CA ILE A 126 -13.55 -11.41 -5.66
C ILE A 126 -14.51 -10.22 -5.63
N GLU A 127 -15.80 -10.45 -5.73
CA GLU A 127 -16.84 -9.41 -5.67
C GLU A 127 -16.82 -8.71 -4.29
N GLU A 128 -16.65 -9.46 -3.21
CA GLU A 128 -16.52 -8.91 -1.86
C GLU A 128 -15.28 -8.02 -1.73
N ILE A 129 -14.13 -8.48 -2.21
CA ILE A 129 -12.87 -7.70 -2.20
C ILE A 129 -13.03 -6.43 -3.02
N PHE A 130 -13.63 -6.52 -4.19
CA PHE A 130 -13.91 -5.36 -5.04
C PHE A 130 -14.80 -4.34 -4.32
N SER A 131 -15.88 -4.79 -3.69
CA SER A 131 -16.79 -3.92 -2.92
C SER A 131 -16.09 -3.22 -1.76
N LEU A 132 -15.25 -3.92 -1.02
CA LEU A 132 -14.46 -3.36 0.08
C LEU A 132 -13.50 -2.27 -0.43
N ARG A 133 -12.84 -2.53 -1.54
CA ARG A 133 -11.91 -1.57 -2.15
C ARG A 133 -12.62 -0.31 -2.65
N GLU A 134 -13.77 -0.46 -3.30
CA GLU A 134 -14.57 0.67 -3.78
C GLU A 134 -15.13 1.52 -2.62
N ALA A 135 -15.56 0.90 -1.54
CA ALA A 135 -16.01 1.61 -0.35
C ALA A 135 -14.89 2.49 0.24
N LEU A 136 -13.65 2.02 0.23
CA LEU A 136 -12.49 2.81 0.65
C LEU A 136 -12.23 4.01 -0.26
N LYS A 137 -12.36 3.85 -1.58
CA LYS A 137 -12.23 4.95 -2.54
C LYS A 137 -13.32 6.00 -2.34
N MET A 138 -14.58 5.60 -2.23
CA MET A 138 -15.69 6.51 -2.00
C MET A 138 -15.51 7.34 -0.72
N HIS A 139 -14.96 6.74 0.33
CA HIS A 139 -14.64 7.46 1.55
C HIS A 139 -13.54 8.50 1.33
N LYS A 140 -12.52 8.17 0.55
CA LYS A 140 -11.45 9.09 0.17
C LYS A 140 -12.02 10.27 -0.63
N ASP A 141 -12.80 10.00 -1.66
CA ASP A 141 -13.40 11.02 -2.52
C ASP A 141 -14.31 11.97 -1.72
N SER A 142 -15.06 11.45 -0.74
CA SER A 142 -15.89 12.27 0.13
C SER A 142 -15.10 13.17 1.08
N LEU A 143 -13.90 12.78 1.48
CA LEU A 143 -13.00 13.60 2.27
C LEU A 143 -12.36 14.69 1.40
N ASP A 144 -11.90 14.33 0.21
CA ASP A 144 -11.30 15.27 -0.75
C ASP A 144 -12.31 16.33 -1.18
N ALA A 145 -13.58 15.95 -1.42
CA ALA A 145 -14.66 16.89 -1.75
C ALA A 145 -14.99 17.88 -0.60
N ARG A 146 -14.78 17.50 0.65
CA ARG A 146 -14.93 18.43 1.79
C ARG A 146 -13.80 19.43 1.86
N ASP A 147 -12.59 19.02 1.52
CA ASP A 147 -11.42 19.91 1.52
C ASP A 147 -11.51 20.97 0.38
N GLU A 148 -12.11 20.62 -0.76
CA GLU A 148 -12.35 21.57 -1.86
C GLU A 148 -13.35 22.68 -1.51
N HIS A 149 -14.20 22.49 -0.51
CA HIS A 149 -15.16 23.50 -0.06
C HIS A 149 -14.65 24.41 1.06
N VAL A 150 -13.47 24.17 1.57
CA VAL A 150 -12.81 25.09 2.48
C VAL A 150 -12.19 26.23 1.66
N GLN A 151 -13.01 27.19 1.27
CA GLN A 151 -12.51 28.47 0.81
C GLN A 151 -11.79 29.13 2.00
N TRP A 152 -10.49 29.15 1.95
CA TRP A 152 -9.71 30.05 2.79
C TRP A 152 -10.07 31.46 2.37
N GLY A 153 -10.95 32.09 3.12
CA GLY A 153 -11.22 33.51 2.98
C GLY A 153 -9.91 34.24 3.25
N VAL A 154 -9.27 34.69 2.19
CA VAL A 154 -8.20 35.68 2.28
C VAL A 154 -8.88 37.01 2.49
N GLU A 155 -8.95 37.47 3.74
CA GLU A 155 -9.15 38.89 4.02
C GLU A 155 -7.83 39.63 3.84
#